data_768df0adb02eb524e52b4035af68f9ef
#
_entry.id   768df0adb02eb524e52b4035af68f9ef
#
_cell.length_a   1.000
_cell.length_b   1.000
_cell.length_c   1.000
_cell.angle_alpha   90.00
_cell.angle_beta   90.00
_cell.angle_gamma   90.00
#
_symmetry.space_group_name_H-M   'P 1'
#
loop_
_entity.id
_entity.type
_entity.pdbx_description
1 polymer ?
#
loop_
_entity_poly.entity_id
_entity_poly.type
_entity_poly.pdbx_seq_one_letter_code
_entity_poly.pdbx_strand_id
1 'polypeptide(L)'
;MESSINNTNSIEENIPGIAQLKVVGIGGAGGNAVNDMLESGITGVDFIAINTDLQDLNRSKTQTKVLLGKGTGAGAIPERGRIAAKESEEKIKEVLEGTDMLFITAGMGGGTGTGASPVVAEIAKSMGILTVAIVTKPFDFEGPFKRKNADEGVENLRKFVDTLIVIPNQQLYKLPKINISLRNAFKEANNVLRIGIKGISDLITKQGFVNLDFADV
;
A
#
# COMPACT_ATOMS: atom_id res chain seq x y z
N MET A 1 -33.13 32.34 -20.32
CA MET A 1 -32.23 31.31 -20.89
C MET A 1 -31.42 30.76 -19.74
N GLU A 2 -31.93 29.71 -19.15
CA GLU A 2 -31.30 29.01 -18.01
C GLU A 2 -30.30 28.01 -18.53
N SER A 3 -29.02 28.17 -18.14
CA SER A 3 -27.99 27.20 -18.39
C SER A 3 -27.94 26.22 -17.22
N SER A 4 -28.48 25.04 -17.41
CA SER A 4 -28.41 23.92 -16.50
C SER A 4 -26.96 23.43 -16.40
N ILE A 5 -26.37 23.60 -15.23
CA ILE A 5 -25.09 22.98 -14.87
C ILE A 5 -25.41 21.53 -14.48
N ASN A 6 -25.10 20.61 -15.37
CA ASN A 6 -25.13 19.18 -15.07
C ASN A 6 -24.00 18.83 -14.10
N ASN A 7 -24.35 18.70 -12.84
CA ASN A 7 -23.50 18.15 -11.79
C ASN A 7 -23.61 16.62 -11.87
N THR A 8 -22.79 15.99 -12.70
CA THR A 8 -22.65 14.53 -12.70
C THR A 8 -21.76 14.14 -11.52
N ASN A 9 -22.35 14.08 -10.32
CA ASN A 9 -21.84 13.24 -9.25
C ASN A 9 -22.01 11.79 -9.72
N SER A 10 -20.95 11.17 -10.20
CA SER A 10 -20.86 9.72 -10.36
C SER A 10 -20.89 9.08 -8.97
N ILE A 11 -22.08 8.76 -8.51
CA ILE A 11 -22.28 7.79 -7.45
C ILE A 11 -21.88 6.46 -8.09
N GLU A 12 -20.69 5.96 -7.80
CA GLU A 12 -20.32 4.58 -8.09
C GLU A 12 -21.23 3.71 -7.22
N GLU A 13 -22.33 3.24 -7.82
CA GLU A 13 -23.25 2.29 -7.20
C GLU A 13 -22.46 1.01 -6.89
N ASN A 14 -22.48 0.60 -5.63
CA ASN A 14 -22.05 -0.74 -5.20
C ASN A 14 -22.88 -1.76 -5.97
N ILE A 15 -22.33 -2.29 -7.04
CA ILE A 15 -22.98 -3.34 -7.82
C ILE A 15 -22.86 -4.63 -6.98
N PRO A 16 -23.99 -5.22 -6.53
CA PRO A 16 -23.93 -6.44 -5.73
C PRO A 16 -23.21 -7.56 -6.48
N GLY A 17 -22.17 -8.12 -5.88
CA GLY A 17 -21.40 -9.23 -6.44
C GLY A 17 -20.03 -8.87 -7.04
N ILE A 18 -19.61 -7.57 -7.01
CA ILE A 18 -18.24 -7.17 -7.35
C ILE A 18 -17.49 -6.87 -6.06
N ALA A 19 -16.40 -7.60 -5.82
CA ALA A 19 -15.54 -7.40 -4.66
C ALA A 19 -14.90 -6.01 -4.66
N GLN A 20 -14.99 -5.32 -3.52
CA GLN A 20 -14.38 -4.01 -3.31
C GLN A 20 -12.91 -4.18 -2.91
N LEU A 21 -12.02 -3.90 -3.85
CA LEU A 21 -10.58 -4.02 -3.65
C LEU A 21 -9.97 -2.65 -3.38
N LYS A 22 -9.19 -2.54 -2.29
CA LYS A 22 -8.42 -1.32 -2.00
C LYS A 22 -6.93 -1.61 -1.93
N VAL A 23 -6.13 -0.68 -2.41
CA VAL A 23 -4.66 -0.69 -2.32
C VAL A 23 -4.21 0.47 -1.47
N VAL A 24 -3.57 0.19 -0.36
CA VAL A 24 -3.04 1.19 0.57
C VAL A 24 -1.53 1.27 0.46
N GLY A 25 -1.02 2.43 0.03
CA GLY A 25 0.40 2.74 0.03
C GLY A 25 0.81 3.46 1.31
N ILE A 26 1.68 2.84 2.13
CA ILE A 26 2.05 3.36 3.44
C ILE A 26 3.49 3.90 3.45
N GLY A 27 3.63 5.17 3.85
CA GLY A 27 4.90 5.89 3.85
C GLY A 27 5.37 6.28 2.45
N GLY A 28 6.57 6.85 2.33
CA GLY A 28 7.06 7.36 1.05
C GLY A 28 7.18 6.31 -0.05
N ALA A 29 7.76 5.15 0.24
CA ALA A 29 7.92 4.08 -0.75
C ALA A 29 6.56 3.49 -1.18
N GLY A 30 5.64 3.24 -0.23
CA GLY A 30 4.29 2.78 -0.53
C GLY A 30 3.49 3.80 -1.34
N GLY A 31 3.56 5.08 -0.98
CA GLY A 31 2.93 6.17 -1.71
C GLY A 31 3.44 6.30 -3.15
N ASN A 32 4.75 6.16 -3.37
CA ASN A 32 5.35 6.16 -4.71
C ASN A 32 4.88 4.96 -5.53
N ALA A 33 4.84 3.77 -4.93
CA ALA A 33 4.36 2.58 -5.61
C ALA A 33 2.89 2.73 -6.06
N VAL A 34 2.03 3.30 -5.22
CA VAL A 34 0.63 3.58 -5.57
C VAL A 34 0.52 4.64 -6.67
N ASN A 35 1.34 5.70 -6.65
CA ASN A 35 1.38 6.68 -7.72
C ASN A 35 1.78 6.02 -9.06
N ASP A 36 2.79 5.15 -9.07
CA ASP A 36 3.23 4.41 -10.26
C ASP A 36 2.11 3.47 -10.78
N MET A 37 1.30 2.89 -9.87
CA MET A 37 0.15 2.05 -10.23
C MET A 37 -0.95 2.86 -10.91
N LEU A 38 -1.29 4.02 -10.36
CA LEU A 38 -2.26 4.95 -10.96
C LEU A 38 -1.82 5.39 -12.36
N GLU A 39 -0.56 5.76 -12.52
CA GLU A 39 0.01 6.15 -13.83
C GLU A 39 0.01 5.01 -14.85
N SER A 40 0.08 3.77 -14.38
CA SER A 40 0.04 2.57 -15.23
C SER A 40 -1.38 2.21 -15.68
N GLY A 41 -2.41 2.94 -15.24
CA GLY A 41 -3.80 2.70 -15.61
C GLY A 41 -4.37 1.41 -15.01
N ILE A 42 -3.96 1.01 -13.83
CA ILE A 42 -4.60 -0.11 -13.09
C ILE A 42 -5.99 0.36 -12.68
N THR A 43 -7.00 -0.43 -13.03
CA THR A 43 -8.42 -0.19 -12.76
C THR A 43 -9.03 -1.31 -11.91
N GLY A 44 -10.23 -1.08 -11.37
CA GLY A 44 -10.94 -2.07 -10.55
C GLY A 44 -10.45 -2.15 -9.10
N VAL A 45 -9.66 -1.17 -8.66
CA VAL A 45 -9.20 -1.03 -7.28
C VAL A 45 -9.18 0.43 -6.87
N ASP A 46 -9.48 0.72 -5.62
CA ASP A 46 -9.34 2.04 -5.03
C ASP A 46 -7.96 2.23 -4.42
N PHE A 47 -7.37 3.40 -4.65
CA PHE A 47 -6.03 3.70 -4.15
C PHE A 47 -6.06 4.70 -3.00
N ILE A 48 -5.39 4.35 -1.91
CA ILE A 48 -5.27 5.15 -0.69
C ILE A 48 -3.79 5.39 -0.38
N ALA A 49 -3.41 6.64 -0.09
CA ALA A 49 -2.09 6.96 0.43
C ALA A 49 -2.18 7.27 1.93
N ILE A 50 -1.32 6.63 2.72
CA ILE A 50 -1.21 6.85 4.17
C ILE A 50 0.22 7.26 4.49
N ASN A 51 0.42 8.42 5.12
CA ASN A 51 1.75 8.88 5.49
C ASN A 51 1.74 9.74 6.76
N THR A 52 2.86 9.77 7.48
CA THR A 52 3.14 10.72 8.58
C THR A 52 3.72 12.03 8.08
N ASP A 53 4.14 12.10 6.82
CA ASP A 53 4.71 13.30 6.19
C ASP A 53 3.67 13.97 5.29
N LEU A 54 3.26 15.19 5.67
CA LEU A 54 2.25 15.95 4.92
C LEU A 54 2.74 16.36 3.53
N GLN A 55 4.04 16.67 3.37
CA GLN A 55 4.58 17.08 2.08
C GLN A 55 4.55 15.93 1.07
N ASP A 56 4.97 14.74 1.51
CA ASP A 56 4.89 13.53 0.69
C ASP A 56 3.44 13.18 0.37
N LEU A 57 2.54 13.28 1.34
CA LEU A 57 1.14 12.98 1.15
C LEU A 57 0.48 13.92 0.13
N ASN A 58 0.85 15.21 0.14
CA ASN A 58 0.35 16.18 -0.82
C ASN A 58 0.81 15.90 -2.26
N ARG A 59 1.97 15.26 -2.43
CA ARG A 59 2.48 14.82 -3.75
C ARG A 59 1.80 13.57 -4.27
N SER A 60 1.08 12.84 -3.41
CA SER A 60 0.35 11.66 -3.83
C SER A 60 -0.74 12.01 -4.83
N LYS A 61 -0.91 11.17 -5.85
CA LYS A 61 -1.93 11.27 -6.90
C LYS A 61 -3.25 10.60 -6.53
N THR A 62 -3.29 9.93 -5.37
CA THR A 62 -4.51 9.27 -4.90
C THR A 62 -5.58 10.31 -4.53
N GLN A 63 -6.84 9.95 -4.76
CA GLN A 63 -7.97 10.77 -4.31
C GLN A 63 -8.11 10.69 -2.79
N THR A 64 -7.95 9.49 -2.21
CA THR A 64 -8.05 9.25 -0.77
C THR A 64 -6.66 9.31 -0.11
N LYS A 65 -6.54 10.18 0.89
CA LYS A 65 -5.28 10.42 1.63
C LYS A 65 -5.53 10.44 3.13
N VAL A 66 -4.72 9.73 3.87
CA VAL A 66 -4.78 9.71 5.34
C VAL A 66 -3.47 10.23 5.93
N LEU A 67 -3.56 11.38 6.60
CA LEU A 67 -2.44 11.91 7.37
C LEU A 67 -2.42 11.28 8.77
N LEU A 68 -1.31 10.62 9.08
CA LEU A 68 -1.06 10.06 10.40
C LEU A 68 -0.37 11.07 11.31
N GLY A 69 -0.91 11.24 12.52
CA GLY A 69 -0.35 12.14 13.51
C GLY A 69 -0.31 13.61 13.05
N LYS A 70 0.80 14.31 13.32
CA LYS A 70 0.93 15.76 13.10
C LYS A 70 1.51 16.17 11.73
N GLY A 71 1.84 15.24 10.87
CA GLY A 71 2.36 15.56 9.52
C GLY A 71 3.84 15.90 9.42
N THR A 72 4.62 15.69 10.48
CA THR A 72 6.05 16.03 10.55
C THR A 72 6.99 14.88 10.17
N GLY A 73 6.44 13.76 9.72
CA GLY A 73 7.19 12.55 9.42
C GLY A 73 7.56 11.72 10.66
N ALA A 74 7.95 10.47 10.45
CA ALA A 74 8.37 9.55 11.52
C ALA A 74 9.90 9.54 11.74
N GLY A 75 10.69 10.26 10.94
CA GLY A 75 12.15 10.41 11.11
C GLY A 75 12.91 9.07 11.16
N ALA A 76 12.57 8.10 10.30
CA ALA A 76 13.13 6.76 10.26
C ALA A 76 12.98 5.94 11.57
N ILE A 77 12.10 6.34 12.49
CA ILE A 77 11.84 5.66 13.76
C ILE A 77 10.48 4.92 13.66
N PRO A 78 10.46 3.58 13.56
CA PRO A 78 9.21 2.81 13.41
C PRO A 78 8.18 3.05 14.50
N GLU A 79 8.63 3.22 15.73
CA GLU A 79 7.73 3.46 16.87
C GLU A 79 6.92 4.76 16.70
N ARG A 80 7.50 5.81 16.12
CA ARG A 80 6.74 7.05 15.80
C ARG A 80 5.67 6.80 14.74
N GLY A 81 5.97 6.00 13.73
CA GLY A 81 4.99 5.58 12.72
C GLY A 81 3.85 4.78 13.32
N ARG A 82 4.18 3.86 14.24
CA ARG A 82 3.20 3.03 14.96
C ARG A 82 2.26 3.88 15.82
N ILE A 83 2.82 4.79 16.63
CA ILE A 83 2.02 5.68 17.48
C ILE A 83 1.11 6.56 16.63
N ALA A 84 1.63 7.20 15.58
CA ALA A 84 0.84 8.04 14.70
C ALA A 84 -0.31 7.28 14.01
N ALA A 85 -0.09 6.02 13.64
CA ALA A 85 -1.13 5.17 13.07
C ALA A 85 -2.21 4.83 14.11
N LYS A 86 -1.83 4.50 15.35
CA LYS A 86 -2.78 4.24 16.44
C LYS A 86 -3.61 5.47 16.80
N GLU A 87 -2.99 6.65 16.86
CA GLU A 87 -3.71 7.91 17.07
C GLU A 87 -4.69 8.26 15.94
N SER A 88 -4.52 7.66 14.76
CA SER A 88 -5.33 7.89 13.57
C SER A 88 -6.25 6.71 13.24
N GLU A 89 -6.50 5.81 14.18
CA GLU A 89 -7.24 4.55 13.96
C GLU A 89 -8.60 4.77 13.32
N GLU A 90 -9.38 5.73 13.82
CA GLU A 90 -10.73 6.00 13.29
C GLU A 90 -10.70 6.47 11.83
N LYS A 91 -9.70 7.29 11.44
CA LYS A 91 -9.53 7.72 10.05
C LYS A 91 -9.15 6.55 9.14
N ILE A 92 -8.37 5.59 9.67
CA ILE A 92 -7.98 4.39 8.92
C ILE A 92 -9.20 3.49 8.74
N LYS A 93 -10.02 3.29 9.77
CA LYS A 93 -11.27 2.53 9.69
C LYS A 93 -12.22 3.12 8.65
N GLU A 94 -12.42 4.44 8.69
CA GLU A 94 -13.29 5.16 7.76
C GLU A 94 -12.92 4.90 6.28
N VAL A 95 -11.65 4.99 5.93
CA VAL A 95 -11.20 4.76 4.54
C VAL A 95 -11.20 3.28 4.14
N LEU A 96 -11.21 2.36 5.11
CA LEU A 96 -11.27 0.92 4.87
C LEU A 96 -12.70 0.37 4.89
N GLU A 97 -13.69 1.19 5.24
CA GLU A 97 -15.09 0.74 5.27
C GLU A 97 -15.54 0.23 3.90
N GLY A 98 -16.32 -0.87 3.90
CA GLY A 98 -16.83 -1.51 2.68
C GLY A 98 -15.77 -2.22 1.84
N THR A 99 -14.56 -2.48 2.39
CA THR A 99 -13.49 -3.22 1.69
C THR A 99 -13.66 -4.72 1.90
N ASP A 100 -13.68 -5.50 0.82
CA ASP A 100 -13.65 -6.97 0.88
C ASP A 100 -12.21 -7.48 0.96
N MET A 101 -11.30 -6.88 0.19
CA MET A 101 -9.90 -7.26 0.18
C MET A 101 -8.98 -6.04 0.14
N LEU A 102 -7.99 -6.04 1.01
CA LEU A 102 -7.00 -4.98 1.17
C LEU A 102 -5.61 -5.45 0.72
N PHE A 103 -5.00 -4.66 -0.17
CA PHE A 103 -3.58 -4.76 -0.47
C PHE A 103 -2.81 -3.69 0.30
N ILE A 104 -1.84 -4.08 1.11
CA ILE A 104 -0.92 -3.16 1.78
C ILE A 104 0.41 -3.17 1.04
N THR A 105 0.90 -2.00 0.63
CA THR A 105 2.24 -1.85 0.07
C THR A 105 3.06 -0.84 0.84
N ALA A 106 4.29 -1.22 1.18
CA ALA A 106 5.21 -0.38 1.95
C ALA A 106 6.68 -0.75 1.72
N GLY A 107 7.57 0.22 1.86
CA GLY A 107 9.00 -0.04 2.04
C GLY A 107 9.32 -0.19 3.53
N MET A 108 9.82 -1.36 3.90
CA MET A 108 10.28 -1.63 5.26
C MET A 108 11.67 -1.07 5.50
N GLY A 109 11.95 -0.67 6.74
CA GLY A 109 13.22 -0.09 7.17
C GLY A 109 13.17 1.38 7.54
N GLY A 110 12.16 2.12 7.02
CA GLY A 110 11.88 3.50 7.41
C GLY A 110 11.00 3.59 8.66
N GLY A 111 10.55 4.78 8.99
CA GLY A 111 9.67 5.00 10.16
C GLY A 111 8.21 4.67 9.87
N THR A 112 7.61 5.34 8.87
CA THR A 112 6.18 5.24 8.58
C THR A 112 5.80 3.84 8.05
N GLY A 113 6.43 3.38 6.96
CA GLY A 113 6.11 2.09 6.35
C GLY A 113 6.26 0.94 7.34
N THR A 114 7.36 0.92 8.10
CA THR A 114 7.66 -0.13 9.08
C THR A 114 6.73 -0.12 10.28
N GLY A 115 6.44 1.07 10.81
CA GLY A 115 5.66 1.21 12.05
C GLY A 115 4.16 1.21 11.84
N ALA A 116 3.67 1.86 10.77
CA ALA A 116 2.23 2.00 10.53
C ALA A 116 1.61 0.79 9.83
N SER A 117 2.35 0.06 8.96
CA SER A 117 1.77 -1.08 8.23
C SER A 117 1.19 -2.17 9.13
N PRO A 118 1.87 -2.58 10.23
CA PRO A 118 1.27 -3.55 11.15
C PRO A 118 -0.02 -3.05 11.80
N VAL A 119 -0.11 -1.75 12.12
CA VAL A 119 -1.33 -1.15 12.72
C VAL A 119 -2.47 -1.12 11.71
N VAL A 120 -2.21 -0.73 10.46
CA VAL A 120 -3.22 -0.75 9.40
C VAL A 120 -3.73 -2.18 9.16
N ALA A 121 -2.83 -3.16 9.15
CA ALA A 121 -3.19 -4.58 9.00
C ALA A 121 -3.99 -5.10 10.22
N GLU A 122 -3.64 -4.70 11.44
CA GLU A 122 -4.38 -5.03 12.67
C GLU A 122 -5.83 -4.50 12.60
N ILE A 123 -6.00 -3.25 12.15
CA ILE A 123 -7.31 -2.63 11.96
C ILE A 123 -8.11 -3.39 10.89
N ALA A 124 -7.52 -3.64 9.72
CA ALA A 124 -8.18 -4.38 8.64
C ALA A 124 -8.63 -5.77 9.10
N LYS A 125 -7.77 -6.50 9.83
CA LYS A 125 -8.09 -7.79 10.42
C LYS A 125 -9.25 -7.71 11.40
N SER A 126 -9.31 -6.66 12.24
CA SER A 126 -10.41 -6.45 13.19
C SER A 126 -11.74 -6.16 12.49
N MET A 127 -11.70 -5.64 11.26
CA MET A 127 -12.85 -5.38 10.40
C MET A 127 -13.24 -6.60 9.53
N GLY A 128 -12.52 -7.73 9.64
CA GLY A 128 -12.78 -8.93 8.84
C GLY A 128 -12.34 -8.81 7.37
N ILE A 129 -11.46 -7.87 7.04
CA ILE A 129 -11.00 -7.63 5.67
C ILE A 129 -9.85 -8.59 5.34
N LEU A 130 -9.98 -9.35 4.24
CA LEU A 130 -8.89 -10.18 3.73
C LEU A 130 -7.71 -9.29 3.33
N THR A 131 -6.55 -9.52 3.96
CA THR A 131 -5.41 -8.60 3.83
C THR A 131 -4.18 -9.28 3.25
N VAL A 132 -3.73 -8.79 2.10
CA VAL A 132 -2.48 -9.18 1.44
C VAL A 132 -1.47 -8.05 1.54
N ALA A 133 -0.31 -8.30 2.14
CA ALA A 133 0.76 -7.31 2.17
C ALA A 133 1.89 -7.69 1.18
N ILE A 134 2.31 -6.71 0.38
CA ILE A 134 3.45 -6.82 -0.53
C ILE A 134 4.43 -5.71 -0.17
N VAL A 135 5.54 -6.06 0.46
CA VAL A 135 6.48 -5.10 1.03
C VAL A 135 7.91 -5.34 0.55
N THR A 136 8.71 -4.28 0.51
CA THR A 136 10.13 -4.39 0.15
C THR A 136 11.00 -4.32 1.39
N LYS A 137 12.15 -5.05 1.38
CA LYS A 137 13.27 -4.84 2.29
C LYS A 137 14.33 -3.95 1.64
N PRO A 138 15.05 -3.12 2.42
CA PRO A 138 16.00 -2.16 1.90
C PRO A 138 17.16 -2.81 1.16
N PHE A 139 17.80 -2.04 0.27
CA PHE A 139 19.09 -2.36 -0.32
C PHE A 139 20.21 -2.36 0.73
N ASP A 140 21.30 -3.07 0.46
CA ASP A 140 22.45 -3.12 1.36
C ASP A 140 23.10 -1.76 1.59
N PHE A 141 23.12 -0.89 0.58
CA PHE A 141 23.66 0.46 0.68
C PHE A 141 22.85 1.39 1.58
N GLU A 142 21.59 1.03 1.93
CA GLU A 142 20.76 1.81 2.85
C GLU A 142 21.17 1.63 4.33
N GLY A 143 22.01 0.65 4.60
CA GLY A 143 22.70 0.43 5.87
C GLY A 143 22.00 -0.56 6.82
N PRO A 144 22.74 -1.01 7.86
CA PRO A 144 22.31 -2.08 8.76
C PRO A 144 21.11 -1.68 9.64
N PHE A 145 21.01 -0.40 9.99
CA PHE A 145 19.91 0.10 10.82
C PHE A 145 18.54 -0.07 10.12
N LYS A 146 18.46 0.30 8.84
CA LYS A 146 17.23 0.10 8.07
C LYS A 146 16.91 -1.38 7.87
N ARG A 147 17.94 -2.22 7.70
CA ARG A 147 17.75 -3.66 7.58
C ARG A 147 17.15 -4.26 8.85
N LYS A 148 17.69 -3.92 10.02
CA LYS A 148 17.15 -4.35 11.32
C LYS A 148 15.69 -3.91 11.49
N ASN A 149 15.40 -2.64 11.26
CA ASN A 149 14.03 -2.13 11.32
C ASN A 149 13.09 -2.89 10.38
N ALA A 150 13.56 -3.20 9.16
CA ALA A 150 12.76 -3.94 8.18
C ALA A 150 12.44 -5.36 8.65
N ASP A 151 13.41 -6.06 9.23
CA ASP A 151 13.21 -7.42 9.74
C ASP A 151 12.18 -7.43 10.87
N GLU A 152 12.31 -6.53 11.84
CA GLU A 152 11.34 -6.38 12.95
C GLU A 152 9.94 -5.98 12.43
N GLY A 153 9.87 -5.07 11.45
CA GLY A 153 8.62 -4.63 10.85
C GLY A 153 7.89 -5.75 10.09
N VAL A 154 8.63 -6.55 9.34
CA VAL A 154 8.09 -7.72 8.62
C VAL A 154 7.51 -8.74 9.60
N GLU A 155 8.22 -9.06 10.68
CA GLU A 155 7.72 -9.98 11.71
C GLU A 155 6.47 -9.46 12.43
N ASN A 156 6.39 -8.15 12.65
CA ASN A 156 5.19 -7.54 13.25
C ASN A 156 4.01 -7.54 12.28
N LEU A 157 4.23 -7.23 10.99
CA LEU A 157 3.19 -7.22 9.97
C LEU A 157 2.61 -8.62 9.75
N ARG A 158 3.45 -9.66 9.76
CA ARG A 158 3.07 -11.07 9.56
C ARG A 158 1.94 -11.54 10.49
N LYS A 159 1.82 -10.96 11.66
CA LYS A 159 0.81 -11.35 12.68
C LYS A 159 -0.62 -10.98 12.28
N PHE A 160 -0.77 -10.03 11.39
CA PHE A 160 -2.05 -9.38 11.09
C PHE A 160 -2.52 -9.55 9.64
N VAL A 161 -1.69 -10.10 8.77
CA VAL A 161 -2.06 -10.30 7.36
C VAL A 161 -2.32 -11.77 7.04
N ASP A 162 -3.19 -12.04 6.07
CA ASP A 162 -3.48 -13.39 5.60
C ASP A 162 -2.36 -13.88 4.67
N THR A 163 -1.85 -13.00 3.82
CA THR A 163 -0.72 -13.29 2.94
C THR A 163 0.33 -12.18 3.04
N LEU A 164 1.60 -12.57 3.14
CA LEU A 164 2.74 -11.65 3.17
C LEU A 164 3.77 -12.02 2.11
N ILE A 165 3.96 -11.12 1.15
CA ILE A 165 5.01 -11.21 0.14
C ILE A 165 6.10 -10.19 0.50
N VAL A 166 7.31 -10.70 0.74
CA VAL A 166 8.47 -9.86 1.07
C VAL A 166 9.47 -9.88 -0.08
N ILE A 167 9.77 -8.72 -0.63
CA ILE A 167 10.68 -8.54 -1.75
C ILE A 167 11.98 -7.90 -1.25
N PRO A 168 13.08 -8.65 -1.10
CA PRO A 168 14.37 -8.05 -0.77
C PRO A 168 14.88 -7.25 -1.99
N ASN A 169 14.97 -5.91 -1.89
CA ASN A 169 15.44 -5.06 -2.98
C ASN A 169 16.82 -5.49 -3.50
N GLN A 170 17.69 -6.02 -2.63
CA GLN A 170 19.01 -6.50 -3.01
C GLN A 170 18.97 -7.63 -4.06
N GLN A 171 17.89 -8.43 -4.11
CA GLN A 171 17.75 -9.50 -5.09
C GLN A 171 17.48 -8.97 -6.52
N LEU A 172 17.04 -7.72 -6.65
CA LEU A 172 16.81 -7.09 -7.96
C LEU A 172 18.10 -7.00 -8.78
N TYR A 173 19.26 -6.87 -8.12
CA TYR A 173 20.57 -6.88 -8.80
C TYR A 173 20.88 -8.20 -9.51
N LYS A 174 20.21 -9.28 -9.15
CA LYS A 174 20.41 -10.61 -9.76
C LYS A 174 19.55 -10.86 -10.99
N LEU A 175 18.63 -9.94 -11.30
CA LEU A 175 17.72 -10.11 -12.43
C LEU A 175 18.45 -9.78 -13.75
N PRO A 176 18.56 -10.74 -14.70
CA PRO A 176 19.46 -10.63 -15.85
C PRO A 176 19.07 -9.56 -16.88
N LYS A 177 17.85 -9.04 -16.82
CA LYS A 177 17.32 -8.05 -17.76
C LYS A 177 17.21 -6.62 -17.18
N ILE A 178 17.55 -6.44 -15.90
CA ILE A 178 17.40 -5.17 -15.21
C ILE A 178 18.79 -4.61 -14.90
N ASN A 179 19.14 -3.52 -15.58
CA ASN A 179 20.38 -2.80 -15.24
C ASN A 179 20.09 -1.84 -14.08
N ILE A 180 20.36 -2.28 -12.86
CA ILE A 180 20.10 -1.51 -11.65
C ILE A 180 21.32 -0.64 -11.32
N SER A 181 21.13 0.67 -11.38
CA SER A 181 22.01 1.70 -10.86
C SER A 181 21.42 2.33 -9.60
N LEU A 182 22.23 3.02 -8.80
CA LEU A 182 21.71 3.77 -7.64
C LEU A 182 20.62 4.78 -8.02
N ARG A 183 20.65 5.29 -9.26
CA ARG A 183 19.68 6.28 -9.75
C ARG A 183 18.29 5.67 -9.97
N ASN A 184 18.19 4.43 -10.45
CA ASN A 184 16.91 3.78 -10.77
C ASN A 184 16.50 2.68 -9.79
N ALA A 185 17.34 2.35 -8.81
CA ALA A 185 17.12 1.24 -7.88
C ALA A 185 15.73 1.30 -7.20
N PHE A 186 15.34 2.45 -6.67
CA PHE A 186 14.05 2.61 -6.02
C PHE A 186 12.87 2.55 -7.00
N LYS A 187 13.06 3.02 -8.23
CA LYS A 187 12.04 2.91 -9.28
C LYS A 187 11.79 1.44 -9.65
N GLU A 188 12.85 0.64 -9.74
CA GLU A 188 12.72 -0.80 -9.99
C GLU A 188 12.06 -1.53 -8.81
N ALA A 189 12.36 -1.16 -7.57
CA ALA A 189 11.68 -1.69 -6.39
C ALA A 189 10.16 -1.39 -6.43
N ASN A 190 9.77 -0.15 -6.75
CA ASN A 190 8.36 0.22 -6.92
C ASN A 190 7.69 -0.57 -8.07
N ASN A 191 8.41 -0.76 -9.19
CA ASN A 191 7.92 -1.53 -10.32
C ASN A 191 7.59 -3.00 -9.93
N VAL A 192 8.40 -3.62 -9.08
CA VAL A 192 8.12 -4.97 -8.59
C VAL A 192 6.89 -5.00 -7.68
N LEU A 193 6.72 -4.01 -6.79
CA LEU A 193 5.50 -3.87 -5.99
C LEU A 193 4.27 -3.74 -6.89
N ARG A 194 4.35 -2.91 -7.91
CA ARG A 194 3.28 -2.71 -8.91
C ARG A 194 2.92 -4.01 -9.63
N ILE A 195 3.92 -4.77 -10.09
CA ILE A 195 3.71 -6.05 -10.78
C ILE A 195 3.03 -7.06 -9.85
N GLY A 196 3.47 -7.13 -8.59
CA GLY A 196 2.90 -8.04 -7.60
C GLY A 196 1.41 -7.75 -7.34
N ILE A 197 1.07 -6.49 -7.08
CA ILE A 197 -0.32 -6.09 -6.84
C ILE A 197 -1.17 -6.28 -8.10
N LYS A 198 -0.67 -5.84 -9.26
CA LYS A 198 -1.38 -6.01 -10.52
C LYS A 198 -1.68 -7.48 -10.83
N GLY A 199 -0.72 -8.36 -10.62
CA GLY A 199 -0.88 -9.80 -10.88
C GLY A 199 -2.02 -10.40 -10.06
N ILE A 200 -2.10 -10.09 -8.78
CA ILE A 200 -3.16 -10.61 -7.90
C ILE A 200 -4.50 -9.91 -8.20
N SER A 201 -4.49 -8.58 -8.36
CA SER A 201 -5.71 -7.82 -8.71
C SER A 201 -6.32 -8.30 -10.02
N ASP A 202 -5.50 -8.52 -11.07
CA ASP A 202 -5.97 -9.03 -12.36
C ASP A 202 -6.62 -10.42 -12.25
N LEU A 203 -6.14 -11.29 -11.34
CA LEU A 203 -6.74 -12.60 -11.10
C LEU A 203 -8.15 -12.51 -10.49
N ILE A 204 -8.38 -11.48 -9.67
CA ILE A 204 -9.65 -11.30 -8.95
C ILE A 204 -10.65 -10.52 -9.80
N THR A 205 -10.20 -9.44 -10.47
CA THR A 205 -11.09 -8.50 -11.18
C THR A 205 -11.42 -8.91 -12.62
N LYS A 206 -10.51 -9.63 -13.29
CA LYS A 206 -10.79 -10.09 -14.65
C LYS A 206 -11.61 -11.38 -14.58
N GLN A 207 -12.81 -11.35 -15.14
CA GLN A 207 -13.62 -12.54 -15.37
C GLN A 207 -12.79 -13.54 -16.22
N GLY A 208 -12.15 -14.48 -15.54
CA GLY A 208 -11.32 -15.52 -16.14
C GLY A 208 -12.06 -16.85 -16.16
N PHE A 209 -11.42 -17.88 -16.73
CA PHE A 209 -11.94 -19.25 -16.79
C PHE A 209 -12.06 -19.93 -15.41
N VAL A 210 -11.60 -19.29 -14.33
CA VAL A 210 -11.65 -19.78 -12.94
C VAL A 210 -12.29 -18.72 -12.08
N ASN A 211 -13.40 -19.05 -11.44
CA ASN A 211 -14.01 -18.25 -10.38
C ASN A 211 -13.20 -18.54 -9.11
N LEU A 212 -12.20 -17.68 -8.83
CA LEU A 212 -11.40 -17.78 -7.59
C LEU A 212 -12.27 -17.32 -6.41
N ASP A 213 -12.49 -18.22 -5.45
CA ASP A 213 -13.05 -17.87 -4.16
C ASP A 213 -11.97 -17.09 -3.37
N PHE A 214 -12.37 -16.08 -2.59
CA PHE A 214 -11.47 -15.33 -1.71
C PHE A 214 -10.73 -16.23 -0.71
N ALA A 215 -11.25 -17.44 -0.45
CA ALA A 215 -10.60 -18.43 0.39
C ALA A 215 -9.36 -19.08 -0.25
N ASP A 216 -9.17 -18.92 -1.57
CA ASP A 216 -8.05 -19.50 -2.32
C ASP A 216 -6.84 -18.56 -2.43
N VAL A 217 -6.89 -17.34 -1.88
CA VAL A 217 -5.82 -16.33 -1.89
C VAL A 217 -5.10 -16.31 -0.56
#